data_45faf0e5ba84088f7977e84b000d7e18
#
_entry.id   45faf0e5ba84088f7977e84b000d7e18
#
_cell.length_a   1.000
_cell.length_b   1.000
_cell.length_c   1.000
_cell.angle_alpha   90.00
_cell.angle_beta   90.00
_cell.angle_gamma   90.00
#
_symmetry.space_group_name_H-M   'P 1'
#
loop_
_entity.id
_entity.type
_entity.pdbx_description
1 polymer ?
#
loop_
_entity_poly.entity_id
_entity_poly.type
_entity_poly.pdbx_seq_one_letter_code
_entity_poly.pdbx_strand_id
1 'polypeptide(L)'
;PDAELYDFETGHLRDTGESAGKAQWQELIDYYFTDGNGVEALEEAVKEAAARLGKAPQKHKVIMVLPDPVIHRHYIDTTSSTTYWGALDGQQLDFSRNEDRIAACKWYIDRVRERFARGNYEHVELAGFYWLREIVTRPVDTQYSYHLTRSDIMLPHIADYLHKLDYTFSWIPYYGSRGYDVWQQFGFDQVYLQPNYYWKPQNDMDEVCRQIDSLGIGMEIEFEPTLLDAREGSGTFRARLRDYIDYAKRRNIYGKRPFAYYHGTNGFSGLHASDDEADRELFDELCQFIINNPLRAQRPTTDRK
;
A
#
# COMPACT_ATOMS: atom_id res chain seq x y z
N PRO A 1 -2.45 -10.05 -17.11
CA PRO A 1 -3.21 -10.88 -16.19
C PRO A 1 -4.61 -10.32 -16.13
N ASP A 2 -5.61 -11.21 -16.16
CA ASP A 2 -7.02 -10.85 -16.07
C ASP A 2 -7.38 -10.38 -14.65
N ALA A 3 -6.64 -9.39 -14.13
CA ALA A 3 -6.86 -8.79 -12.82
C ALA A 3 -8.26 -8.16 -12.70
N GLU A 4 -8.97 -8.03 -13.82
CA GLU A 4 -10.39 -7.65 -13.84
C GLU A 4 -11.34 -8.77 -13.40
N LEU A 5 -10.87 -10.02 -13.37
CA LEU A 5 -11.70 -11.19 -13.08
C LEU A 5 -11.58 -11.73 -11.66
N TYR A 6 -10.53 -11.34 -10.91
CA TYR A 6 -10.22 -11.90 -9.60
C TYR A 6 -9.94 -10.83 -8.57
N ASP A 7 -10.47 -11.04 -7.35
CA ASP A 7 -10.22 -10.19 -6.20
C ASP A 7 -9.05 -10.71 -5.36
N PHE A 8 -8.11 -9.81 -5.05
CA PHE A 8 -6.95 -10.06 -4.18
C PHE A 8 -7.18 -9.62 -2.74
N GLU A 9 -8.36 -9.07 -2.46
CA GLU A 9 -8.79 -8.68 -1.12
C GLU A 9 -10.32 -8.79 -0.98
N THR A 10 -10.80 -8.92 0.25
CA THR A 10 -12.24 -8.92 0.54
C THR A 10 -12.79 -7.49 0.47
N GLY A 11 -13.88 -7.29 -0.25
CA GLY A 11 -14.64 -6.04 -0.22
C GLY A 11 -14.70 -5.29 -1.54
N HIS A 12 -13.95 -5.67 -2.55
CA HIS A 12 -14.15 -5.16 -3.90
C HIS A 12 -15.37 -5.85 -4.52
N LEU A 13 -16.38 -5.05 -4.84
CA LEU A 13 -17.58 -5.50 -5.55
C LEU A 13 -17.26 -5.53 -7.05
N ARG A 14 -16.72 -6.63 -7.53
CA ARG A 14 -16.64 -6.91 -8.96
C ARG A 14 -17.78 -7.83 -9.38
N ASP A 15 -18.22 -7.69 -10.62
CA ASP A 15 -19.34 -8.48 -11.14
C ASP A 15 -19.11 -10.01 -11.08
N THR A 16 -17.85 -10.44 -11.06
CA THR A 16 -17.48 -11.84 -10.99
C THR A 16 -17.32 -12.36 -9.56
N GLY A 17 -16.89 -11.51 -8.62
CA GLY A 17 -16.75 -11.82 -7.18
C GLY A 17 -15.91 -13.06 -6.87
N GLU A 18 -14.98 -13.44 -7.76
CA GLU A 18 -14.08 -14.58 -7.56
C GLU A 18 -12.79 -14.15 -6.85
N SER A 19 -12.47 -14.83 -5.76
CA SER A 19 -11.23 -14.61 -5.03
C SER A 19 -10.05 -15.24 -5.78
N ALA A 20 -8.92 -14.51 -5.83
CA ALA A 20 -7.70 -14.97 -6.47
C ALA A 20 -7.12 -16.20 -5.78
N GLY A 21 -6.85 -17.26 -6.55
CA GLY A 21 -6.18 -18.46 -6.09
C GLY A 21 -4.66 -18.38 -6.26
N LYS A 22 -3.96 -19.49 -6.01
CA LYS A 22 -2.50 -19.57 -6.10
C LYS A 22 -1.96 -19.21 -7.48
N ALA A 23 -2.66 -19.62 -8.54
CA ALA A 23 -2.25 -19.30 -9.92
C ALA A 23 -2.26 -17.78 -10.14
N GLN A 24 -3.33 -17.09 -9.75
CA GLN A 24 -3.46 -15.63 -9.88
C GLN A 24 -2.44 -14.89 -9.00
N TRP A 25 -2.16 -15.40 -7.80
CA TRP A 25 -1.09 -14.85 -6.95
C TRP A 25 0.29 -15.00 -7.60
N GLN A 26 0.54 -16.13 -8.28
CA GLN A 26 1.78 -16.33 -9.04
C GLN A 26 1.86 -15.39 -10.25
N GLU A 27 0.77 -15.22 -11.00
CA GLU A 27 0.67 -14.28 -12.12
C GLU A 27 0.93 -12.84 -11.68
N LEU A 28 0.41 -12.42 -10.51
CA LEU A 28 0.68 -11.11 -9.94
C LEU A 28 2.18 -10.93 -9.64
N ILE A 29 2.83 -11.94 -9.05
CA ILE A 29 4.27 -11.91 -8.84
C ILE A 29 5.00 -11.78 -10.17
N ASP A 30 4.68 -12.64 -11.15
CA ASP A 30 5.36 -12.64 -12.43
C ASP A 30 5.18 -11.31 -13.18
N TYR A 31 4.00 -10.69 -13.08
CA TYR A 31 3.75 -9.35 -13.63
C TYR A 31 4.69 -8.28 -13.05
N TYR A 32 4.91 -8.28 -11.73
CA TYR A 32 5.82 -7.31 -11.11
C TYR A 32 7.28 -7.45 -11.53
N PHE A 33 7.68 -8.62 -12.06
CA PHE A 33 9.05 -8.92 -12.50
C PHE A 33 9.13 -9.17 -14.01
N THR A 34 8.16 -8.67 -14.77
CA THR A 34 8.20 -8.68 -16.25
C THR A 34 8.85 -7.39 -16.75
N ASP A 35 9.68 -7.48 -17.78
CA ASP A 35 10.33 -6.34 -18.41
C ASP A 35 9.34 -5.19 -18.68
N GLY A 36 9.71 -3.98 -18.28
CA GLY A 36 8.91 -2.78 -18.43
C GLY A 36 7.77 -2.62 -17.41
N ASN A 37 7.64 -3.53 -16.43
CA ASN A 37 6.63 -3.45 -15.38
C ASN A 37 7.26 -3.47 -13.98
N GLY A 38 6.50 -2.98 -12.99
CA GLY A 38 6.78 -3.12 -11.57
C GLY A 38 8.22 -2.85 -11.18
N VAL A 39 8.91 -3.89 -10.68
CA VAL A 39 10.28 -3.80 -10.17
C VAL A 39 11.28 -3.56 -11.29
N GLU A 40 11.10 -4.18 -12.46
CA GLU A 40 11.99 -4.00 -13.60
C GLU A 40 11.94 -2.55 -14.11
N ALA A 41 10.75 -1.99 -14.29
CA ALA A 41 10.58 -0.59 -14.69
C ALA A 41 11.18 0.38 -13.65
N LEU A 42 11.05 0.07 -12.36
CA LEU A 42 11.60 0.89 -11.30
C LEU A 42 13.14 0.84 -11.29
N GLU A 43 13.74 -0.33 -11.46
CA GLU A 43 15.20 -0.49 -11.58
C GLU A 43 15.78 0.41 -12.68
N GLU A 44 15.21 0.34 -13.89
CA GLU A 44 15.65 1.17 -15.02
C GLU A 44 15.40 2.68 -14.76
N ALA A 45 14.25 3.06 -14.19
CA ALA A 45 13.96 4.46 -13.89
C ALA A 45 14.94 5.05 -12.85
N VAL A 46 15.30 4.28 -11.81
CA VAL A 46 16.27 4.73 -10.80
C VAL A 46 17.67 4.85 -11.40
N LYS A 47 18.07 3.89 -12.25
CA LYS A 47 19.34 3.91 -12.97
C LYS A 47 19.46 5.16 -13.87
N GLU A 48 18.43 5.46 -14.66
CA GLU A 48 18.39 6.66 -15.50
C GLU A 48 18.47 7.95 -14.66
N ALA A 49 17.70 8.03 -13.57
CA ALA A 49 17.71 9.18 -12.70
C ALA A 49 19.10 9.40 -12.06
N ALA A 50 19.74 8.34 -11.61
CA ALA A 50 21.09 8.38 -11.06
C ALA A 50 22.12 8.89 -12.08
N ALA A 51 22.05 8.41 -13.32
CA ALA A 51 22.91 8.85 -14.42
C ALA A 51 22.73 10.34 -14.72
N ARG A 52 21.49 10.83 -14.79
CA ARG A 52 21.17 12.25 -15.02
C ARG A 52 21.67 13.16 -13.87
N LEU A 53 21.59 12.69 -12.64
CA LEU A 53 22.01 13.44 -11.47
C LEU A 53 23.53 13.37 -11.19
N GLY A 54 24.25 12.52 -11.90
CA GLY A 54 25.70 12.30 -11.67
C GLY A 54 26.02 11.79 -10.28
N LYS A 55 25.08 11.06 -9.64
CA LYS A 55 25.23 10.55 -8.29
C LYS A 55 25.24 9.02 -8.34
N ALA A 56 26.07 8.41 -7.48
CA ALA A 56 25.94 6.98 -7.23
C ALA A 56 24.55 6.71 -6.65
N PRO A 57 23.78 5.77 -7.20
CA PRO A 57 22.45 5.50 -6.72
C PRO A 57 22.51 4.87 -5.33
N GLN A 58 21.73 5.41 -4.40
CA GLN A 58 21.31 4.62 -3.26
C GLN A 58 20.18 3.69 -3.73
N LYS A 59 20.21 2.44 -3.30
CA LYS A 59 19.11 1.52 -3.63
C LYS A 59 17.78 2.08 -3.10
N HIS A 60 16.80 2.15 -4.00
CA HIS A 60 15.44 2.50 -3.62
C HIS A 60 14.76 1.32 -2.95
N LYS A 61 14.12 1.57 -1.82
CA LYS A 61 13.40 0.56 -1.07
C LYS A 61 12.05 0.29 -1.71
N VAL A 62 11.78 -0.97 -2.00
CA VAL A 62 10.51 -1.45 -2.54
C VAL A 62 9.74 -2.16 -1.43
N ILE A 63 8.49 -1.79 -1.26
CA ILE A 63 7.51 -2.46 -0.40
C ILE A 63 6.53 -3.16 -1.33
N MET A 64 6.46 -4.49 -1.26
CA MET A 64 5.57 -5.28 -2.11
C MET A 64 4.22 -5.48 -1.46
N VAL A 65 3.16 -5.46 -2.27
CA VAL A 65 1.81 -5.78 -1.78
C VAL A 65 1.73 -7.24 -1.32
N LEU A 66 1.00 -7.47 -0.23
CA LEU A 66 0.63 -8.80 0.25
C LEU A 66 -0.88 -8.97 0.10
N PRO A 67 -1.36 -9.87 -0.77
CA PRO A 67 -2.79 -10.14 -0.95
C PRO A 67 -3.48 -10.65 0.31
N ASP A 68 -4.77 -10.34 0.47
CA ASP A 68 -5.62 -10.91 1.50
C ASP A 68 -6.07 -12.32 1.09
N PRO A 69 -5.80 -13.38 1.89
CA PRO A 69 -6.29 -14.71 1.62
C PRO A 69 -7.78 -14.83 1.97
N VAL A 70 -8.64 -14.48 1.03
CA VAL A 70 -10.09 -14.46 1.17
C VAL A 70 -10.62 -15.88 1.45
N ILE A 71 -11.52 -16.02 2.44
CA ILE A 71 -11.97 -17.35 2.90
C ILE A 71 -12.71 -18.12 1.80
N HIS A 72 -13.65 -17.47 1.14
CA HIS A 72 -14.54 -18.10 0.17
C HIS A 72 -14.17 -17.76 -1.27
N ARG A 73 -14.28 -18.72 -2.17
CA ARG A 73 -14.05 -18.48 -3.60
C ARG A 73 -14.91 -17.36 -4.15
N HIS A 74 -16.19 -17.35 -3.77
CA HIS A 74 -17.11 -16.25 -4.04
C HIS A 74 -17.39 -15.57 -2.71
N TYR A 75 -16.73 -14.48 -2.41
CA TYR A 75 -16.80 -13.86 -1.08
C TYR A 75 -18.20 -13.34 -0.70
N ILE A 76 -19.11 -13.20 -1.66
CA ILE A 76 -20.53 -12.90 -1.44
C ILE A 76 -21.32 -14.16 -1.04
N ASP A 77 -20.84 -15.34 -1.45
CA ASP A 77 -21.46 -16.64 -1.16
C ASP A 77 -20.64 -17.43 -0.14
N THR A 78 -21.06 -17.39 1.11
CA THR A 78 -20.43 -18.11 2.22
C THR A 78 -20.57 -19.63 2.15
N THR A 79 -21.29 -20.17 1.17
CA THR A 79 -21.40 -21.61 0.90
C THR A 79 -20.41 -22.07 -0.18
N SER A 80 -19.73 -21.14 -0.83
CA SER A 80 -18.73 -21.47 -1.84
C SER A 80 -17.48 -22.12 -1.24
N SER A 81 -16.65 -22.71 -2.10
CA SER A 81 -15.46 -23.45 -1.66
C SER A 81 -14.49 -22.58 -0.84
N THR A 82 -13.99 -23.12 0.27
CA THR A 82 -12.87 -22.58 1.06
C THR A 82 -11.53 -23.22 0.68
N THR A 83 -11.56 -24.26 -0.18
CA THR A 83 -10.37 -25.00 -0.64
C THR A 83 -9.96 -24.62 -2.07
N TYR A 84 -10.45 -23.50 -2.60
CA TYR A 84 -10.26 -23.07 -3.98
C TYR A 84 -8.86 -22.61 -4.32
N TRP A 85 -8.09 -22.13 -3.30
CA TRP A 85 -6.85 -21.40 -3.53
C TRP A 85 -5.76 -22.29 -4.16
N GLY A 86 -5.62 -23.53 -3.73
CA GLY A 86 -4.64 -24.46 -4.26
C GLY A 86 -3.88 -25.22 -3.17
N ALA A 87 -2.81 -25.90 -3.56
CA ALA A 87 -2.03 -26.76 -2.69
C ALA A 87 -0.60 -26.25 -2.47
N LEU A 88 -0.04 -26.50 -1.30
CA LEU A 88 1.38 -26.35 -0.97
C LEU A 88 1.94 -27.72 -0.57
N ASP A 89 3.07 -28.13 -1.16
CA ASP A 89 3.75 -29.40 -0.90
C ASP A 89 2.83 -30.63 -0.97
N GLY A 90 1.86 -30.59 -1.92
CA GLY A 90 0.88 -31.65 -2.12
C GLY A 90 -0.34 -31.60 -1.17
N GLN A 91 -0.35 -30.72 -0.18
CA GLN A 91 -1.46 -30.52 0.73
C GLN A 91 -2.39 -29.41 0.23
N GLN A 92 -3.66 -29.74 -0.02
CA GLN A 92 -4.70 -28.76 -0.34
C GLN A 92 -4.94 -27.84 0.85
N LEU A 93 -4.85 -26.53 0.65
CA LEU A 93 -5.18 -25.55 1.67
C LEU A 93 -6.68 -25.35 1.80
N ASP A 94 -7.13 -25.15 3.04
CA ASP A 94 -8.51 -24.81 3.40
C ASP A 94 -8.53 -23.46 4.14
N PHE A 95 -8.99 -22.40 3.46
CA PHE A 95 -9.00 -21.05 4.00
C PHE A 95 -10.03 -20.81 5.12
N SER A 96 -10.85 -21.81 5.47
CA SER A 96 -11.58 -21.79 6.73
C SER A 96 -10.66 -21.84 7.96
N ARG A 97 -9.38 -22.24 7.78
CA ARG A 97 -8.35 -22.33 8.81
C ARG A 97 -7.33 -21.19 8.68
N ASN A 98 -7.05 -20.52 9.80
CA ASN A 98 -6.06 -19.43 9.81
C ASN A 98 -4.65 -19.89 9.42
N GLU A 99 -4.26 -21.10 9.83
CA GLU A 99 -2.95 -21.71 9.55
C GLU A 99 -2.70 -21.81 8.05
N ASP A 100 -3.71 -22.20 7.29
CA ASP A 100 -3.61 -22.36 5.84
C ASP A 100 -3.53 -21.00 5.13
N ARG A 101 -4.26 -20.00 5.62
CA ARG A 101 -4.16 -18.62 5.12
C ARG A 101 -2.78 -18.01 5.41
N ILE A 102 -2.25 -18.24 6.60
CA ILE A 102 -0.88 -17.84 6.96
C ILE A 102 0.14 -18.54 6.07
N ALA A 103 -0.04 -19.83 5.78
CA ALA A 103 0.83 -20.58 4.89
C ALA A 103 0.85 -20.01 3.46
N ALA A 104 -0.31 -19.63 2.94
CA ALA A 104 -0.42 -18.97 1.64
C ALA A 104 0.32 -17.61 1.60
N CYS A 105 0.16 -16.77 2.63
CA CYS A 105 0.88 -15.51 2.75
C CYS A 105 2.40 -15.73 2.81
N LYS A 106 2.89 -16.68 3.60
CA LYS A 106 4.31 -17.02 3.67
C LYS A 106 4.86 -17.52 2.34
N TRP A 107 4.11 -18.36 1.64
CA TRP A 107 4.46 -18.79 0.30
C TRP A 107 4.63 -17.60 -0.65
N TYR A 108 3.71 -16.64 -0.64
CA TYR A 108 3.81 -15.44 -1.47
C TYR A 108 5.04 -14.60 -1.13
N ILE A 109 5.28 -14.36 0.15
CA ILE A 109 6.47 -13.63 0.64
C ILE A 109 7.74 -14.30 0.14
N ASP A 110 7.86 -15.64 0.26
CA ASP A 110 9.03 -16.37 -0.19
C ASP A 110 9.22 -16.32 -1.70
N ARG A 111 8.14 -16.41 -2.49
CA ARG A 111 8.22 -16.28 -3.96
C ARG A 111 8.72 -14.89 -4.37
N VAL A 112 8.19 -13.83 -3.77
CA VAL A 112 8.65 -12.46 -4.02
C VAL A 112 10.13 -12.31 -3.68
N ARG A 113 10.57 -12.79 -2.52
CA ARG A 113 11.97 -12.76 -2.10
C ARG A 113 12.89 -13.51 -3.07
N GLU A 114 12.49 -14.68 -3.53
CA GLU A 114 13.23 -15.44 -4.53
C GLU A 114 13.37 -14.71 -5.86
N ARG A 115 12.31 -14.02 -6.31
CA ARG A 115 12.35 -13.22 -7.54
C ARG A 115 13.33 -12.04 -7.39
N PHE A 116 13.28 -11.29 -6.28
CA PHE A 116 14.26 -10.23 -6.00
C PHE A 116 15.70 -10.76 -5.97
N ALA A 117 15.93 -11.89 -5.30
CA ALA A 117 17.26 -12.50 -5.22
C ALA A 117 17.80 -12.92 -6.60
N ARG A 118 16.93 -13.41 -7.49
CA ARG A 118 17.32 -13.80 -8.86
C ARG A 118 17.57 -12.61 -9.78
N GLY A 119 16.83 -11.50 -9.59
CA GLY A 119 16.97 -10.29 -10.41
C GLY A 119 18.30 -9.58 -10.19
N ASN A 120 18.95 -9.77 -9.04
CA ASN A 120 20.24 -9.17 -8.69
C ASN A 120 20.30 -7.66 -8.96
N TYR A 121 19.25 -6.93 -8.54
CA TYR A 121 19.07 -5.51 -8.78
C TYR A 121 20.15 -4.64 -8.14
N GLU A 122 20.64 -3.65 -8.88
CA GLU A 122 21.66 -2.72 -8.40
C GLU A 122 21.06 -1.44 -7.79
N HIS A 123 19.85 -1.05 -8.22
CA HIS A 123 19.24 0.23 -7.88
C HIS A 123 18.00 0.13 -7.00
N VAL A 124 17.43 -1.06 -6.85
CA VAL A 124 16.29 -1.33 -5.95
C VAL A 124 16.58 -2.45 -4.98
N GLU A 125 15.90 -2.45 -3.84
CA GLU A 125 15.98 -3.52 -2.83
C GLU A 125 14.60 -3.77 -2.22
N LEU A 126 14.28 -5.03 -1.93
CA LEU A 126 13.09 -5.38 -1.18
C LEU A 126 13.27 -4.97 0.28
N ALA A 127 12.42 -4.09 0.79
CA ALA A 127 12.49 -3.61 2.16
C ALA A 127 11.35 -4.13 3.04
N GLY A 128 10.27 -4.62 2.46
CA GLY A 128 9.15 -5.10 3.23
C GLY A 128 7.91 -5.41 2.41
N PHE A 129 6.83 -5.59 3.12
CA PHE A 129 5.52 -5.87 2.55
C PHE A 129 4.46 -4.94 3.11
N TYR A 130 3.42 -4.70 2.33
CA TYR A 130 2.27 -3.91 2.73
C TYR A 130 1.00 -4.77 2.64
N TRP A 131 0.22 -4.77 3.72
CA TRP A 131 -1.07 -5.47 3.77
C TRP A 131 -2.09 -4.74 2.92
N LEU A 132 -2.59 -5.42 1.88
CA LEU A 132 -3.45 -4.80 0.87
C LEU A 132 -4.79 -4.33 1.45
N ARG A 133 -5.40 -5.15 2.30
CA ARG A 133 -6.72 -4.86 2.83
C ARG A 133 -6.72 -3.72 3.84
N GLU A 134 -7.55 -2.71 3.60
CA GLU A 134 -7.60 -1.47 4.39
C GLU A 134 -8.36 -1.60 5.73
N ILE A 135 -8.86 -2.79 6.06
CA ILE A 135 -9.58 -3.08 7.30
C ILE A 135 -8.99 -4.32 7.97
N VAL A 136 -8.90 -4.30 9.30
CA VAL A 136 -8.63 -5.51 10.11
C VAL A 136 -9.90 -5.94 10.82
N THR A 137 -10.36 -7.17 10.56
CA THR A 137 -11.55 -7.73 11.21
C THR A 137 -11.20 -8.42 12.51
N ARG A 138 -12.00 -8.11 13.55
CA ARG A 138 -11.85 -8.58 14.94
C ARG A 138 -13.11 -9.34 15.39
N PRO A 139 -13.05 -10.13 16.48
CA PRO A 139 -14.22 -10.85 17.01
C PRO A 139 -15.41 -9.95 17.35
N VAL A 140 -15.15 -8.70 17.73
CA VAL A 140 -16.18 -7.70 18.06
C VAL A 140 -16.99 -7.21 16.85
N ASP A 141 -16.51 -7.48 15.65
CA ASP A 141 -17.11 -7.03 14.38
C ASP A 141 -18.17 -8.03 13.87
N THR A 142 -18.89 -8.72 14.79
CA THR A 142 -19.79 -9.85 14.49
C THR A 142 -20.98 -9.52 13.59
N GLN A 143 -21.41 -8.27 13.51
CA GLN A 143 -22.50 -7.84 12.62
C GLN A 143 -22.19 -7.99 11.13
N TYR A 144 -20.93 -8.26 10.77
CA TYR A 144 -20.44 -8.48 9.41
C TYR A 144 -19.87 -9.90 9.24
N SER A 145 -20.43 -10.87 9.93
CA SER A 145 -19.85 -12.21 10.13
C SER A 145 -19.47 -13.00 8.88
N TYR A 146 -20.21 -12.86 7.79
CA TYR A 146 -19.97 -13.68 6.59
C TYR A 146 -18.76 -13.20 5.74
N HIS A 147 -18.18 -12.04 6.05
CA HIS A 147 -16.95 -11.53 5.41
C HIS A 147 -15.76 -11.47 6.36
N LEU A 148 -15.89 -12.03 7.56
CA LEU A 148 -14.83 -11.97 8.55
C LEU A 148 -13.67 -12.88 8.15
N THR A 149 -12.57 -12.28 7.74
CA THR A 149 -11.34 -13.01 7.45
C THR A 149 -10.54 -13.34 8.72
N ARG A 150 -10.92 -12.84 9.89
CA ARG A 150 -10.16 -12.96 11.13
C ARG A 150 -8.69 -12.59 10.94
N SER A 151 -8.46 -11.51 10.22
CA SER A 151 -7.11 -10.99 9.98
C SER A 151 -6.40 -10.56 11.28
N ASP A 152 -7.15 -10.23 12.32
CA ASP A 152 -6.62 -10.00 13.68
C ASP A 152 -5.77 -11.17 14.22
N ILE A 153 -6.10 -12.40 13.85
CA ILE A 153 -5.33 -13.60 14.24
C ILE A 153 -4.13 -13.82 13.34
N MET A 154 -4.30 -13.59 12.04
CA MET A 154 -3.27 -13.89 11.04
C MET A 154 -2.11 -12.90 11.06
N LEU A 155 -2.41 -11.61 11.14
CA LEU A 155 -1.44 -10.54 10.95
C LEU A 155 -0.25 -10.60 11.90
N PRO A 156 -0.41 -10.87 13.23
CA PRO A 156 0.73 -11.03 14.11
C PRO A 156 1.70 -12.16 13.69
N HIS A 157 1.17 -13.27 13.17
CA HIS A 157 1.99 -14.38 12.68
C HIS A 157 2.72 -14.06 11.38
N ILE A 158 2.12 -13.24 10.52
CA ILE A 158 2.74 -12.74 9.30
C ILE A 158 3.82 -11.73 9.64
N ALA A 159 3.54 -10.80 10.57
CA ALA A 159 4.51 -9.84 11.08
C ALA A 159 5.74 -10.53 11.67
N ASP A 160 5.54 -11.51 12.57
CA ASP A 160 6.63 -12.31 13.14
C ASP A 160 7.47 -13.00 12.07
N TYR A 161 6.83 -13.46 10.99
CA TYR A 161 7.56 -14.08 9.89
C TYR A 161 8.41 -13.08 9.13
N LEU A 162 7.86 -11.91 8.80
CA LEU A 162 8.58 -10.84 8.12
C LEU A 162 9.74 -10.29 8.95
N HIS A 163 9.52 -10.07 10.25
CA HIS A 163 10.55 -9.58 11.17
C HIS A 163 11.72 -10.55 11.31
N LYS A 164 11.47 -11.86 11.33
CA LYS A 164 12.55 -12.90 11.31
C LYS A 164 13.38 -12.87 10.02
N LEU A 165 12.86 -12.28 8.97
CA LEU A 165 13.52 -12.12 7.68
C LEU A 165 14.08 -10.70 7.47
N ASP A 166 14.05 -9.83 8.49
CA ASP A 166 14.49 -8.44 8.45
C ASP A 166 13.67 -7.55 7.48
N TYR A 167 12.39 -7.88 7.25
CA TYR A 167 11.48 -7.07 6.44
C TYR A 167 10.50 -6.29 7.30
N THR A 168 10.15 -5.08 6.84
CA THR A 168 9.10 -4.27 7.45
C THR A 168 7.71 -4.72 7.00
N PHE A 169 6.73 -4.52 7.87
CA PHE A 169 5.31 -4.75 7.56
C PHE A 169 4.53 -3.45 7.72
N SER A 170 3.89 -2.99 6.65
CA SER A 170 3.16 -1.73 6.61
C SER A 170 1.69 -1.89 6.27
N TRP A 171 0.89 -0.88 6.63
CA TRP A 171 -0.55 -0.87 6.41
C TRP A 171 -1.05 0.55 6.12
N ILE A 172 -2.06 0.67 5.24
CA ILE A 172 -2.63 1.94 4.81
C ILE A 172 -4.16 1.88 4.96
N PRO A 173 -4.69 1.98 6.20
CA PRO A 173 -6.13 1.98 6.48
C PRO A 173 -6.76 3.33 6.18
N TYR A 174 -8.06 3.34 5.82
CA TYR A 174 -8.78 4.59 5.67
C TYR A 174 -9.38 5.10 6.98
N TYR A 175 -9.61 6.42 7.05
CA TYR A 175 -10.24 7.08 8.20
C TYR A 175 -11.63 6.49 8.49
N GLY A 176 -11.82 6.02 9.72
CA GLY A 176 -13.02 5.32 10.15
C GLY A 176 -13.05 3.83 9.83
N SER A 177 -12.00 3.26 9.24
CA SER A 177 -11.89 1.81 9.05
C SER A 177 -11.73 1.08 10.39
N ARG A 178 -11.92 -0.23 10.38
CA ARG A 178 -11.78 -1.03 11.60
C ARG A 178 -10.33 -1.41 11.85
N GLY A 179 -9.89 -1.30 13.11
CA GLY A 179 -8.63 -1.83 13.61
C GLY A 179 -7.48 -0.84 13.63
N TYR A 180 -7.52 0.31 12.92
CA TYR A 180 -6.39 1.23 12.91
C TYR A 180 -6.12 1.87 14.27
N ASP A 181 -7.12 1.95 15.11
CA ASP A 181 -7.03 2.44 16.50
C ASP A 181 -6.20 1.54 17.43
N VAL A 182 -5.98 0.29 17.03
CA VAL A 182 -5.21 -0.73 17.79
C VAL A 182 -4.14 -1.40 16.92
N TRP A 183 -3.65 -0.72 15.91
CA TRP A 183 -2.75 -1.22 14.89
C TRP A 183 -1.49 -1.95 15.41
N GLN A 184 -0.99 -1.53 16.57
CA GLN A 184 0.20 -2.16 17.20
C GLN A 184 -0.03 -3.62 17.53
N GLN A 185 -1.28 -4.03 17.79
CA GLN A 185 -1.63 -5.41 18.14
C GLN A 185 -1.42 -6.38 16.95
N PHE A 186 -1.31 -5.85 15.73
CA PHE A 186 -1.20 -6.65 14.51
C PHE A 186 0.24 -6.79 14.01
N GLY A 187 1.20 -6.14 14.68
CA GLY A 187 2.62 -6.25 14.37
C GLY A 187 3.08 -5.40 13.19
N PHE A 188 2.30 -4.40 12.77
CA PHE A 188 2.75 -3.45 11.75
C PHE A 188 3.87 -2.54 12.29
N ASP A 189 4.88 -2.28 11.46
CA ASP A 189 5.96 -1.33 11.76
C ASP A 189 5.60 0.10 11.36
N GLN A 190 4.83 0.24 10.29
CA GLN A 190 4.42 1.52 9.74
C GLN A 190 2.96 1.49 9.31
N VAL A 191 2.22 2.50 9.74
CA VAL A 191 0.82 2.68 9.34
C VAL A 191 0.64 4.09 8.84
N TYR A 192 -0.06 4.25 7.71
CA TYR A 192 -0.40 5.54 7.12
C TYR A 192 -1.92 5.63 6.98
N LEU A 193 -2.54 6.56 7.70
CA LEU A 193 -3.98 6.75 7.61
C LEU A 193 -4.34 7.52 6.35
N GLN A 194 -5.25 6.95 5.55
CA GLN A 194 -5.88 7.62 4.42
C GLN A 194 -7.01 8.52 4.94
N PRO A 195 -6.93 9.84 4.85
CA PRO A 195 -8.02 10.73 5.25
C PRO A 195 -9.28 10.58 4.40
N ASN A 196 -9.17 10.03 3.17
CA ASN A 196 -10.23 10.00 2.16
C ASN A 196 -10.79 11.40 1.81
N TYR A 197 -10.13 12.46 2.21
CA TYR A 197 -10.61 13.84 2.04
C TYR A 197 -10.68 14.26 0.58
N TYR A 198 -9.80 13.70 -0.26
CA TYR A 198 -9.80 13.98 -1.69
C TYR A 198 -11.14 13.67 -2.36
N TRP A 199 -11.77 12.57 -1.97
CA TRP A 199 -13.09 12.15 -2.47
C TRP A 199 -14.24 12.50 -1.53
N LYS A 200 -13.97 12.59 -0.22
CA LYS A 200 -14.95 12.84 0.84
C LYS A 200 -14.58 14.10 1.63
N PRO A 201 -14.76 15.31 1.05
CA PRO A 201 -14.33 16.56 1.67
C PRO A 201 -15.10 16.91 2.96
N GLN A 202 -16.15 16.17 3.27
CA GLN A 202 -16.86 16.27 4.55
C GLN A 202 -16.11 15.61 5.73
N ASN A 203 -15.06 14.84 5.48
CA ASN A 203 -14.23 14.26 6.54
C ASN A 203 -13.51 15.38 7.30
N ASP A 204 -13.60 15.36 8.62
CA ASP A 204 -12.98 16.37 9.48
C ASP A 204 -11.46 16.15 9.54
N MET A 205 -10.72 16.93 8.76
CA MET A 205 -9.26 16.85 8.70
C MET A 205 -8.59 17.25 10.01
N ASP A 206 -9.22 18.07 10.84
CA ASP A 206 -8.70 18.40 12.18
C ASP A 206 -8.74 17.17 13.09
N GLU A 207 -9.84 16.42 13.03
CA GLU A 207 -9.98 15.16 13.74
C GLU A 207 -9.02 14.09 13.21
N VAL A 208 -8.89 13.93 11.88
CA VAL A 208 -7.94 13.01 11.24
C VAL A 208 -6.51 13.29 11.71
N CYS A 209 -6.07 14.53 11.66
CA CYS A 209 -4.72 14.91 12.11
C CYS A 209 -4.52 14.63 13.61
N ARG A 210 -5.54 14.85 14.44
CA ARG A 210 -5.49 14.55 15.88
C ARG A 210 -5.34 13.05 16.14
N GLN A 211 -6.03 12.21 15.37
CA GLN A 211 -5.91 10.75 15.48
C GLN A 211 -4.54 10.26 15.00
N ILE A 212 -4.06 10.76 13.87
CA ILE A 212 -2.71 10.47 13.37
C ILE A 212 -1.66 10.76 14.45
N ASP A 213 -1.76 11.93 15.10
CA ASP A 213 -0.80 12.31 16.13
C ASP A 213 -0.92 11.45 17.39
N SER A 214 -2.14 11.19 17.85
CA SER A 214 -2.39 10.40 19.08
C SER A 214 -2.00 8.93 18.93
N LEU A 215 -2.17 8.35 17.72
CA LEU A 215 -1.83 6.95 17.42
C LEU A 215 -0.36 6.77 17.03
N GLY A 216 0.36 7.85 16.78
CA GLY A 216 1.75 7.79 16.38
C GLY A 216 2.00 7.32 14.94
N ILE A 217 0.98 7.39 14.07
CA ILE A 217 1.01 6.89 12.69
C ILE A 217 1.32 8.01 11.68
N GLY A 218 1.50 7.62 10.41
CA GLY A 218 1.67 8.54 9.30
C GLY A 218 0.35 8.96 8.66
N MET A 219 0.44 9.86 7.68
CA MET A 219 -0.68 10.28 6.84
C MET A 219 -0.41 9.87 5.39
N GLU A 220 -1.42 9.38 4.69
CA GLU A 220 -1.39 9.32 3.24
C GLU A 220 -1.96 10.60 2.64
N ILE A 221 -1.23 11.21 1.72
CA ILE A 221 -1.71 12.31 0.89
C ILE A 221 -2.24 11.71 -0.41
N GLU A 222 -3.52 11.93 -0.66
CA GLU A 222 -4.26 11.29 -1.73
C GLU A 222 -4.57 12.29 -2.84
N PHE A 223 -4.25 11.93 -4.07
CA PHE A 223 -4.63 12.68 -5.27
C PHE A 223 -4.63 11.81 -6.53
N GLU A 224 -5.30 12.26 -7.57
CA GLU A 224 -5.44 11.55 -8.83
C GLU A 224 -5.32 12.52 -10.02
N PRO A 225 -5.25 12.03 -11.27
CA PRO A 225 -5.23 12.88 -12.47
C PRO A 225 -6.41 13.84 -12.64
N THR A 226 -7.46 13.70 -11.84
CA THR A 226 -8.61 14.62 -11.81
C THR A 226 -8.24 16.06 -11.42
N LEU A 227 -7.07 16.25 -10.79
CA LEU A 227 -6.56 17.58 -10.46
C LEU A 227 -5.88 18.30 -11.65
N LEU A 228 -5.57 17.60 -12.74
CA LEU A 228 -4.94 18.21 -13.92
C LEU A 228 -5.90 19.18 -14.61
N ASP A 229 -5.38 20.31 -15.10
CA ASP A 229 -6.20 21.39 -15.66
C ASP A 229 -7.12 20.98 -16.81
N ALA A 230 -6.69 20.03 -17.62
CA ALA A 230 -7.50 19.46 -18.69
C ALA A 230 -8.75 18.70 -18.20
N ARG A 231 -8.96 18.53 -16.89
CA ARG A 231 -10.06 17.78 -16.31
C ARG A 231 -11.13 18.71 -15.73
N GLU A 232 -12.40 18.35 -15.95
CA GLU A 232 -13.52 19.06 -15.34
C GLU A 232 -13.44 19.03 -13.81
N GLY A 233 -13.61 20.19 -13.16
CA GLY A 233 -13.54 20.30 -11.70
C GLY A 233 -12.14 20.27 -11.10
N SER A 234 -11.08 20.28 -11.90
CA SER A 234 -9.67 20.24 -11.47
C SER A 234 -9.32 21.25 -10.38
N GLY A 235 -9.83 22.46 -10.44
CA GLY A 235 -9.61 23.50 -9.43
C GLY A 235 -10.03 23.07 -8.02
N THR A 236 -11.15 22.34 -7.89
CA THR A 236 -11.59 21.76 -6.61
C THR A 236 -10.62 20.70 -6.09
N PHE A 237 -10.16 19.83 -6.97
CA PHE A 237 -9.23 18.76 -6.59
C PHE A 237 -7.83 19.29 -6.26
N ARG A 238 -7.35 20.33 -6.96
CA ARG A 238 -6.12 21.05 -6.60
C ARG A 238 -6.22 21.70 -5.22
N ALA A 239 -7.35 22.34 -4.92
CA ALA A 239 -7.59 22.92 -3.59
C ALA A 239 -7.53 21.85 -2.50
N ARG A 240 -8.14 20.68 -2.70
CA ARG A 240 -8.08 19.58 -1.74
C ARG A 240 -6.66 19.08 -1.49
N LEU A 241 -5.81 18.98 -2.52
CA LEU A 241 -4.39 18.62 -2.32
C LEU A 241 -3.66 19.70 -1.51
N ARG A 242 -3.92 20.98 -1.76
CA ARG A 242 -3.36 22.07 -0.94
C ARG A 242 -3.87 22.01 0.50
N ASP A 243 -5.13 21.64 0.71
CA ASP A 243 -5.68 21.45 2.06
C ASP A 243 -4.93 20.37 2.84
N TYR A 244 -4.56 19.22 2.23
CA TYR A 244 -3.71 18.21 2.89
C TYR A 244 -2.39 18.80 3.38
N ILE A 245 -1.72 19.58 2.54
CA ILE A 245 -0.44 20.23 2.87
C ILE A 245 -0.62 21.22 4.03
N ASP A 246 -1.67 22.03 3.98
CA ASP A 246 -1.96 23.07 4.98
C ASP A 246 -2.37 22.45 6.32
N TYR A 247 -3.23 21.43 6.31
CA TYR A 247 -3.61 20.70 7.52
C TYR A 247 -2.40 20.03 8.17
N ALA A 248 -1.55 19.37 7.37
CA ALA A 248 -0.35 18.71 7.87
C ALA A 248 0.58 19.71 8.58
N LYS A 249 0.79 20.92 8.03
CA LYS A 249 1.58 21.98 8.63
C LYS A 249 0.92 22.58 9.87
N ARG A 250 -0.36 22.98 9.76
CA ARG A 250 -1.11 23.67 10.83
C ARG A 250 -1.32 22.78 12.05
N ARG A 251 -1.45 21.46 11.87
CA ARG A 251 -1.66 20.47 12.95
C ARG A 251 -0.40 19.77 13.42
N ASN A 252 0.78 20.27 13.06
CA ASN A 252 2.08 19.72 13.49
C ASN A 252 2.29 18.25 13.09
N ILE A 253 1.67 17.79 12.02
CA ILE A 253 1.94 16.46 11.45
C ILE A 253 3.24 16.53 10.62
N TYR A 254 3.41 17.63 9.88
CA TYR A 254 4.59 17.89 9.06
C TYR A 254 5.86 17.98 9.92
N GLY A 255 6.87 17.21 9.57
CA GLY A 255 8.14 17.13 10.32
C GLY A 255 8.08 16.26 11.59
N LYS A 256 6.91 15.73 11.95
CA LYS A 256 6.71 14.89 13.13
C LYS A 256 6.29 13.46 12.75
N ARG A 257 5.46 13.31 11.70
CA ARG A 257 4.91 12.03 11.23
C ARG A 257 5.34 11.77 9.79
N PRO A 258 5.54 10.51 9.40
CA PRO A 258 5.86 10.16 8.02
C PRO A 258 4.64 10.33 7.11
N PHE A 259 4.88 10.48 5.80
CA PHE A 259 3.86 10.59 4.77
C PHE A 259 4.00 9.46 3.75
N ALA A 260 2.87 8.90 3.33
CA ALA A 260 2.69 8.17 2.09
C ALA A 260 2.01 9.08 1.06
N TYR A 261 2.08 8.70 -0.21
CA TYR A 261 1.49 9.45 -1.32
C TYR A 261 0.78 8.49 -2.27
N TYR A 262 -0.53 8.60 -2.35
CA TYR A 262 -1.32 7.96 -3.38
C TYR A 262 -1.58 8.97 -4.49
N HIS A 263 -1.10 8.69 -5.70
CA HIS A 263 -1.19 9.61 -6.84
C HIS A 263 -2.02 9.04 -8.02
N GLY A 264 -2.85 8.05 -7.75
CA GLY A 264 -3.56 7.32 -8.79
C GLY A 264 -2.61 6.69 -9.80
N THR A 265 -3.05 6.59 -11.05
CA THR A 265 -2.22 5.97 -12.11
C THR A 265 -1.09 6.87 -12.59
N ASN A 266 -1.30 8.18 -12.70
CA ASN A 266 -0.33 9.13 -13.25
C ASN A 266 -0.49 10.58 -12.76
N GLY A 267 -1.09 10.82 -11.59
CA GLY A 267 -1.31 12.18 -11.08
C GLY A 267 -0.01 12.97 -10.94
N PHE A 268 1.02 12.37 -10.34
CA PHE A 268 2.31 13.04 -10.14
C PHE A 268 3.07 13.27 -11.46
N SER A 269 3.15 12.26 -12.32
CA SER A 269 3.80 12.38 -13.63
C SER A 269 3.02 13.30 -14.57
N GLY A 270 1.69 13.34 -14.45
CA GLY A 270 0.83 14.24 -15.20
C GLY A 270 1.09 15.70 -14.85
N LEU A 271 1.20 16.04 -13.56
CA LEU A 271 1.58 17.38 -13.10
C LEU A 271 2.97 17.79 -13.65
N HIS A 272 3.94 16.88 -13.58
CA HIS A 272 5.30 17.16 -14.08
C HIS A 272 5.34 17.41 -15.60
N ALA A 273 4.56 16.65 -16.36
CA ALA A 273 4.55 16.72 -17.81
C ALA A 273 3.59 17.79 -18.39
N SER A 274 2.82 18.44 -17.55
CA SER A 274 1.82 19.44 -18.00
C SER A 274 2.48 20.71 -18.51
N ASP A 275 1.90 21.27 -19.59
CA ASP A 275 2.25 22.60 -20.11
C ASP A 275 1.46 23.73 -19.40
N ASP A 276 0.44 23.38 -18.60
CA ASP A 276 -0.36 24.32 -17.82
C ASP A 276 0.44 24.88 -16.63
N GLU A 277 0.36 26.22 -16.43
CA GLU A 277 1.12 26.89 -15.37
C GLU A 277 0.64 26.49 -13.97
N ALA A 278 -0.66 26.32 -13.77
CA ALA A 278 -1.21 25.96 -12.46
C ALA A 278 -0.91 24.49 -12.08
N ASP A 279 -0.75 23.60 -13.06
CA ASP A 279 -0.29 22.23 -12.81
C ASP A 279 1.18 22.21 -12.40
N ARG A 280 2.04 23.00 -13.07
CA ARG A 280 3.46 23.11 -12.72
C ARG A 280 3.67 23.76 -11.35
N GLU A 281 2.91 24.81 -11.03
CA GLU A 281 2.94 25.41 -9.69
C GLU A 281 2.58 24.38 -8.61
N LEU A 282 1.53 23.60 -8.83
CA LEU A 282 1.12 22.54 -7.88
C LEU A 282 2.15 21.42 -7.75
N PHE A 283 2.79 21.04 -8.86
CA PHE A 283 3.92 20.12 -8.84
C PHE A 283 5.07 20.62 -7.97
N ASP A 284 5.45 21.90 -8.15
CA ASP A 284 6.53 22.52 -7.39
C ASP A 284 6.16 22.65 -5.89
N GLU A 285 4.92 23.03 -5.56
CA GLU A 285 4.41 23.06 -4.18
C GLU A 285 4.55 21.68 -3.50
N LEU A 286 4.13 20.61 -4.20
CA LEU A 286 4.22 19.25 -3.68
C LEU A 286 5.68 18.79 -3.54
N CYS A 287 6.53 19.07 -4.53
CA CYS A 287 7.97 18.80 -4.45
C CYS A 287 8.62 19.52 -3.27
N GLN A 288 8.31 20.81 -3.05
CA GLN A 288 8.82 21.57 -1.92
C GLN A 288 8.34 21.01 -0.58
N PHE A 289 7.08 20.58 -0.49
CA PHE A 289 6.56 19.92 0.70
C PHE A 289 7.34 18.64 1.01
N ILE A 290 7.62 17.82 0.00
CA ILE A 290 8.37 16.56 0.16
C ILE A 290 9.83 16.82 0.54
N ILE A 291 10.51 17.70 -0.20
CA ILE A 291 11.96 17.92 -0.07
C ILE A 291 12.29 18.59 1.26
N ASN A 292 11.48 19.55 1.69
CA ASN A 292 11.72 20.34 2.90
C ASN A 292 11.18 19.68 4.18
N ASN A 293 10.67 18.43 4.11
CA ASN A 293 10.18 17.74 5.30
C ASN A 293 11.35 17.47 6.27
N PRO A 294 11.32 18.02 7.52
CA PRO A 294 12.39 17.88 8.50
C PRO A 294 12.75 16.42 8.82
N LEU A 295 11.82 15.48 8.70
CA LEU A 295 12.11 14.05 8.91
C LEU A 295 13.10 13.47 7.89
N ARG A 296 13.24 14.07 6.71
CA ARG A 296 14.24 13.63 5.73
C ARG A 296 15.66 13.86 6.19
N ALA A 297 15.91 14.97 6.89
CA ALA A 297 17.21 15.32 7.43
C ALA A 297 17.61 14.46 8.65
N GLN A 298 16.64 13.82 9.30
CA GLN A 298 16.85 12.97 10.46
C GLN A 298 17.11 11.50 10.13
N ARG A 299 16.99 11.11 8.84
CA ARG A 299 17.33 9.73 8.44
C ARG A 299 18.81 9.49 8.67
N PRO A 300 19.20 8.50 9.49
CA PRO A 300 20.61 8.12 9.58
C PRO A 300 21.09 7.78 8.17
N THR A 301 22.20 8.35 7.75
CA THR A 301 22.99 7.78 6.66
C THR A 301 23.38 6.39 7.14
N THR A 302 22.65 5.39 6.73
CA THR A 302 23.00 4.00 7.01
C THR A 302 24.21 3.63 6.15
N ASP A 303 25.38 4.08 6.57
CA ASP A 303 26.62 3.37 6.32
C ASP A 303 26.55 2.09 7.15
N ARG A 304 25.82 1.10 6.70
CA ARG A 304 26.02 -0.29 7.12
C ARG A 304 27.19 -0.82 6.29
N LYS A 305 28.32 -0.94 6.97
CA LYS A 305 29.50 -1.67 6.50
C LYS A 305 29.18 -3.14 6.19
#